data_dff7fc75e8cd7909606fa7910fbfae1c
#
_entry.id   dff7fc75e8cd7909606fa7910fbfae1c
#
_cell.length_a   1.000
_cell.length_b   1.000
_cell.length_c   1.000
_cell.angle_alpha   90.00
_cell.angle_beta   90.00
_cell.angle_gamma   90.00
#
_symmetry.space_group_name_H-M   'P 1'
#
loop_
_entity.id
_entity.type
_entity.pdbx_description
1 polymer ?
#
loop_
_entity_poly.entity_id
_entity_poly.type
_entity_poly.pdbx_seq_one_letter_code
_entity_poly.pdbx_strand_id
1 'polypeptide(L)'
;MLYGMSIAKIVFPLLTLPYLTRVLSVESYGVVSYVKAVMQYMQLVVDFGFMLSGTKDIVNAKNDHKKLEKEVGDILLARILLAAAAFVALLGMIAVIPLLRANIGYTLLAFVTVFLSVFLFDYFFRGIEKMQVITLRFVAMRGIATALTFIFVHSDKDILFVPLLDAVGSLVAVILVFVELKKENIKIHFSSVSTAWKKLKNSFVYFASNMATTAFGALNTLLIGAFLPATEVAYWSVCMQLIGAVQTMY
;
A
#
# COMPACT_ATOMS: atom_id res chain seq x y z
N MET A 1 -9.26 7.63 18.10
CA MET A 1 -9.35 6.87 16.85
C MET A 1 -8.02 6.63 16.17
N LEU A 2 -7.10 7.59 16.11
CA LEU A 2 -5.73 7.37 15.60
C LEU A 2 -4.99 6.26 16.35
N TYR A 3 -5.18 6.16 17.67
CA TYR A 3 -4.63 5.06 18.48
C TYR A 3 -5.09 3.67 18.00
N GLY A 4 -6.37 3.51 17.61
CA GLY A 4 -6.86 2.23 17.07
C GLY A 4 -6.17 1.81 15.78
N MET A 5 -5.87 2.77 14.89
CA MET A 5 -5.11 2.50 13.68
C MET A 5 -3.65 2.16 13.99
N SER A 6 -3.02 2.84 14.96
CA SER A 6 -1.64 2.54 15.39
C SER A 6 -1.55 1.14 16.02
N ILE A 7 -2.47 0.79 16.89
CA ILE A 7 -2.57 -0.56 17.48
C ILE A 7 -2.75 -1.61 16.37
N ALA A 8 -3.67 -1.40 15.43
CA ALA A 8 -3.92 -2.33 14.34
C ALA A 8 -2.68 -2.54 13.45
N LYS A 9 -1.89 -1.48 13.19
CA LYS A 9 -0.64 -1.58 12.41
C LYS A 9 0.43 -2.46 13.07
N ILE A 10 0.37 -2.61 14.39
CA ILE A 10 1.31 -3.45 15.15
C ILE A 10 0.73 -4.87 15.33
N VAL A 11 -0.53 -4.95 15.75
CA VAL A 11 -1.17 -6.22 16.13
C VAL A 11 -1.31 -7.16 14.93
N PHE A 12 -1.82 -6.69 13.79
CA PHE A 12 -2.02 -7.59 12.64
C PHE A 12 -0.72 -8.19 12.11
N PRO A 13 0.38 -7.44 11.89
CA PRO A 13 1.64 -8.04 11.49
C PRO A 13 2.21 -8.99 12.54
N LEU A 14 2.11 -8.68 13.84
CA LEU A 14 2.57 -9.55 14.91
C LEU A 14 1.76 -10.84 15.04
N LEU A 15 0.49 -10.84 14.70
CA LEU A 15 -0.33 -12.05 14.66
C LEU A 15 -0.01 -12.91 13.44
N THR A 16 0.18 -12.27 12.26
CA THR A 16 0.45 -13.01 11.02
C THR A 16 1.88 -13.54 10.93
N LEU A 17 2.87 -12.87 11.54
CA LEU A 17 4.27 -13.29 11.50
C LEU A 17 4.49 -14.70 12.04
N PRO A 18 4.14 -15.03 13.31
CA PRO A 18 4.40 -16.37 13.86
C PRO A 18 3.58 -17.46 13.14
N TYR A 19 2.42 -17.10 12.58
CA TYR A 19 1.62 -18.02 11.80
C TYR A 19 2.30 -18.36 10.48
N LEU A 20 2.62 -17.35 9.66
CA LEU A 20 3.22 -17.57 8.35
C LEU A 20 4.60 -18.23 8.44
N THR A 21 5.40 -17.90 9.46
CA THR A 21 6.71 -18.55 9.67
C THR A 21 6.63 -20.00 10.13
N ARG A 22 5.47 -20.47 10.63
CA ARG A 22 5.22 -21.88 10.95
C ARG A 22 4.68 -22.68 9.78
N VAL A 23 3.86 -22.03 8.94
CA VAL A 23 3.10 -22.69 7.88
C VAL A 23 3.89 -22.70 6.57
N LEU A 24 4.64 -21.63 6.28
CA LEU A 24 5.46 -21.50 5.09
C LEU A 24 6.90 -21.93 5.40
N SER A 25 7.57 -22.52 4.41
CA SER A 25 9.02 -22.71 4.45
C SER A 25 9.76 -21.37 4.54
N VAL A 26 10.99 -21.39 5.02
CA VAL A 26 11.83 -20.19 5.12
C VAL A 26 11.99 -19.52 3.75
N GLU A 27 12.14 -20.32 2.70
CA GLU A 27 12.26 -19.83 1.32
C GLU A 27 10.98 -19.10 0.87
N SER A 28 9.80 -19.73 1.05
CA SER A 28 8.50 -19.16 0.70
C SER A 28 8.20 -17.87 1.49
N TYR A 29 8.54 -17.85 2.77
CA TYR A 29 8.41 -16.62 3.57
C TYR A 29 9.38 -15.52 3.09
N GLY A 30 10.57 -15.88 2.63
CA GLY A 30 11.52 -14.96 2.00
C GLY A 30 10.94 -14.31 0.74
N VAL A 31 10.30 -15.11 -0.14
CA VAL A 31 9.58 -14.58 -1.32
C VAL A 31 8.49 -13.60 -0.91
N VAL A 32 7.64 -13.97 0.06
CA VAL A 32 6.58 -13.09 0.60
C VAL A 32 7.16 -11.76 1.06
N SER A 33 8.23 -11.80 1.83
CA SER A 33 8.88 -10.61 2.41
C SER A 33 9.54 -9.73 1.34
N TYR A 34 10.20 -10.35 0.36
CA TYR A 34 10.83 -9.62 -0.74
C TYR A 34 9.80 -8.90 -1.61
N VAL A 35 8.77 -9.61 -2.03
CA VAL A 35 7.70 -9.00 -2.84
C VAL A 35 6.99 -7.89 -2.06
N LYS A 36 6.75 -8.06 -0.75
CA LYS A 36 6.21 -6.98 0.09
C LYS A 36 7.10 -5.74 0.08
N ALA A 37 8.42 -5.90 0.16
CA ALA A 37 9.35 -4.77 0.08
C ALA A 37 9.28 -4.07 -1.29
N VAL A 38 9.20 -4.84 -2.39
CA VAL A 38 8.99 -4.28 -3.74
C VAL A 38 7.67 -3.50 -3.80
N MET A 39 6.57 -4.07 -3.28
CA MET A 39 5.26 -3.40 -3.27
C MET A 39 5.26 -2.12 -2.43
N GLN A 40 6.07 -2.02 -1.36
CA GLN A 40 6.23 -0.77 -0.62
C GLN A 40 6.82 0.36 -1.49
N TYR A 41 7.79 0.06 -2.36
CA TYR A 41 8.30 1.06 -3.30
C TYR A 41 7.28 1.42 -4.37
N MET A 42 6.54 0.43 -4.89
CA MET A 42 5.45 0.70 -5.85
C MET A 42 4.39 1.59 -5.20
N GLN A 43 4.02 1.31 -3.95
CA GLN A 43 3.09 2.13 -3.17
C GLN A 43 3.61 3.55 -2.96
N LEU A 44 4.89 3.72 -2.65
CA LEU A 44 5.53 5.04 -2.50
C LEU A 44 5.44 5.87 -3.79
N VAL A 45 5.65 5.23 -4.95
CA VAL A 45 5.49 5.88 -6.26
C VAL A 45 4.04 6.27 -6.50
N VAL A 46 3.07 5.40 -6.21
CA VAL A 46 1.63 5.67 -6.40
C VAL A 46 1.13 6.76 -5.47
N ASP A 47 1.61 6.78 -4.23
CA ASP A 47 1.23 7.80 -3.25
C ASP A 47 1.83 9.17 -3.54
N PHE A 48 3.02 9.24 -4.13
CA PHE A 48 3.72 10.42 -4.63
C PHE A 48 3.61 11.68 -3.75
N GLY A 49 3.51 11.50 -2.44
CA GLY A 49 3.36 12.60 -1.49
C GLY A 49 1.95 13.21 -1.43
N PHE A 50 0.95 12.67 -2.15
CA PHE A 50 -0.43 13.16 -2.15
C PHE A 50 -1.10 13.07 -0.77
N MET A 51 -0.58 12.26 0.14
CA MET A 51 -1.05 12.25 1.51
C MET A 51 -0.94 13.63 2.18
N LEU A 52 0.07 14.42 1.85
CA LEU A 52 0.29 15.78 2.37
C LEU A 52 -0.19 16.85 1.39
N SER A 53 0.28 16.83 0.15
CA SER A 53 -0.09 17.84 -0.85
C SER A 53 -1.57 17.77 -1.19
N GLY A 54 -2.12 16.58 -1.41
CA GLY A 54 -3.54 16.37 -1.71
C GLY A 54 -4.43 16.78 -0.54
N THR A 55 -4.05 16.43 0.70
CA THR A 55 -4.77 16.89 1.89
C THR A 55 -4.85 18.42 1.95
N LYS A 56 -3.72 19.12 1.69
CA LYS A 56 -3.70 20.59 1.62
C LYS A 56 -4.64 21.13 0.54
N ASP A 57 -4.64 20.53 -0.64
CA ASP A 57 -5.49 20.93 -1.76
C ASP A 57 -6.99 20.76 -1.41
N ILE A 58 -7.36 19.64 -0.77
CA ILE A 58 -8.72 19.37 -0.30
C ILE A 58 -9.16 20.38 0.77
N VAL A 59 -8.31 20.68 1.76
CA VAL A 59 -8.61 21.69 2.79
C VAL A 59 -8.88 23.05 2.15
N ASN A 60 -8.08 23.46 1.16
CA ASN A 60 -8.26 24.72 0.44
C ASN A 60 -9.52 24.75 -0.45
N ALA A 61 -10.02 23.57 -0.86
CA ALA A 61 -11.23 23.45 -1.67
C ALA A 61 -12.50 23.15 -0.86
N LYS A 62 -12.40 22.93 0.45
CA LYS A 62 -13.48 22.43 1.34
C LYS A 62 -14.77 23.23 1.26
N ASN A 63 -14.68 24.55 1.04
CA ASN A 63 -15.84 25.46 1.02
C ASN A 63 -16.51 25.59 -0.36
N ASP A 64 -15.91 24.99 -1.42
CA ASP A 64 -16.45 25.00 -2.78
C ASP A 64 -16.56 23.58 -3.30
N HIS A 65 -17.80 23.07 -3.33
CA HIS A 65 -18.09 21.69 -3.68
C HIS A 65 -17.61 21.32 -5.10
N LYS A 66 -17.76 22.23 -6.08
CA LYS A 66 -17.30 22.00 -7.45
C LYS A 66 -15.77 21.93 -7.55
N LYS A 67 -15.11 22.80 -6.80
CA LYS A 67 -13.64 22.80 -6.72
C LYS A 67 -13.13 21.52 -6.03
N LEU A 68 -13.82 21.09 -4.97
CA LEU A 68 -13.51 19.87 -4.23
C LEU A 68 -13.61 18.63 -5.12
N GLU A 69 -14.70 18.48 -5.88
CA GLU A 69 -14.91 17.38 -6.83
C GLU A 69 -13.81 17.33 -7.91
N LYS A 70 -13.43 18.51 -8.41
CA LYS A 70 -12.35 18.64 -9.39
C LYS A 70 -11.00 18.24 -8.80
N GLU A 71 -10.66 18.71 -7.59
CA GLU A 71 -9.41 18.34 -6.91
C GLU A 71 -9.30 16.84 -6.69
N VAL A 72 -10.39 16.20 -6.25
CA VAL A 72 -10.45 14.75 -6.06
C VAL A 72 -10.20 14.02 -7.38
N GLY A 73 -10.84 14.44 -8.48
CA GLY A 73 -10.67 13.83 -9.80
C GLY A 73 -9.27 14.02 -10.37
N ASP A 74 -8.68 15.21 -10.24
CA ASP A 74 -7.33 15.52 -10.75
C ASP A 74 -6.24 14.72 -10.01
N ILE A 75 -6.37 14.57 -8.68
CA ILE A 75 -5.44 13.74 -7.91
C ILE A 75 -5.64 12.25 -8.23
N LEU A 76 -6.89 11.79 -8.38
CA LEU A 76 -7.17 10.41 -8.78
C LEU A 76 -6.53 10.09 -10.14
N LEU A 77 -6.70 10.98 -11.14
CA LEU A 77 -6.08 10.81 -12.46
C LEU A 77 -4.55 10.73 -12.36
N ALA A 78 -3.93 11.61 -11.56
CA ALA A 78 -2.48 11.58 -11.33
C ALA A 78 -2.04 10.24 -10.71
N ARG A 79 -2.78 9.71 -9.72
CA ARG A 79 -2.48 8.42 -9.07
C ARG A 79 -2.68 7.23 -10.02
N ILE A 80 -3.67 7.27 -10.92
CA ILE A 80 -3.85 6.24 -11.95
C ILE A 80 -2.65 6.23 -12.91
N LEU A 81 -2.19 7.40 -13.36
CA LEU A 81 -1.00 7.50 -14.23
C LEU A 81 0.25 6.98 -13.52
N LEU A 82 0.42 7.29 -12.24
CA LEU A 82 1.53 6.77 -11.44
C LEU A 82 1.43 5.25 -11.23
N ALA A 83 0.22 4.71 -11.03
CA ALA A 83 0.03 3.27 -10.92
C ALA A 83 0.38 2.54 -12.25
N ALA A 84 0.04 3.14 -13.39
CA ALA A 84 0.45 2.62 -14.69
C ALA A 84 1.98 2.67 -14.86
N ALA A 85 2.63 3.77 -14.47
CA ALA A 85 4.09 3.88 -14.49
C ALA A 85 4.77 2.89 -13.53
N ALA A 86 4.23 2.72 -12.31
CA ALA A 86 4.70 1.74 -11.34
C ALA A 86 4.54 0.30 -11.86
N PHE A 87 3.45 0.00 -12.58
CA PHE A 87 3.26 -1.30 -13.20
C PHE A 87 4.31 -1.58 -14.28
N VAL A 88 4.60 -0.61 -15.15
CA VAL A 88 5.66 -0.74 -16.16
C VAL A 88 7.03 -0.93 -15.49
N ALA A 89 7.32 -0.17 -14.43
CA ALA A 89 8.56 -0.35 -13.65
C ALA A 89 8.63 -1.75 -13.01
N LEU A 90 7.51 -2.26 -12.47
CA LEU A 90 7.44 -3.61 -11.92
C LEU A 90 7.72 -4.68 -12.98
N LEU A 91 7.18 -4.54 -14.19
CA LEU A 91 7.47 -5.47 -15.29
C LEU A 91 8.97 -5.45 -15.65
N GLY A 92 9.60 -4.27 -15.65
CA GLY A 92 11.06 -4.14 -15.81
C GLY A 92 11.82 -4.85 -14.69
N MET A 93 11.40 -4.71 -13.43
CA MET A 93 12.02 -5.41 -12.29
C MET A 93 11.87 -6.94 -12.41
N ILE A 94 10.70 -7.43 -12.82
CA ILE A 94 10.45 -8.87 -13.04
C ILE A 94 11.38 -9.41 -14.13
N ALA A 95 11.67 -8.65 -15.18
CA ALA A 95 12.57 -9.07 -16.24
C ALA A 95 14.03 -9.21 -15.76
N VAL A 96 14.47 -8.36 -14.82
CA VAL A 96 15.86 -8.28 -14.35
C VAL A 96 16.11 -9.16 -13.11
N ILE A 97 15.16 -9.24 -12.18
CA ILE A 97 15.34 -9.89 -10.88
C ILE A 97 14.84 -11.34 -10.93
N PRO A 98 15.75 -12.35 -10.81
CA PRO A 98 15.37 -13.76 -10.92
C PRO A 98 14.30 -14.19 -9.92
N LEU A 99 14.36 -13.69 -8.67
CA LEU A 99 13.40 -14.03 -7.61
C LEU A 99 11.98 -13.61 -7.96
N LEU A 100 11.79 -12.42 -8.55
CA LEU A 100 10.48 -11.93 -9.00
C LEU A 100 10.01 -12.70 -10.24
N ARG A 101 10.94 -13.03 -11.14
CA ARG A 101 10.64 -13.79 -12.35
C ARG A 101 10.19 -15.22 -12.03
N ALA A 102 10.83 -15.88 -11.06
CA ALA A 102 10.43 -17.21 -10.60
C ALA A 102 9.03 -17.19 -9.94
N ASN A 103 8.62 -16.06 -9.35
CA ASN A 103 7.36 -15.90 -8.63
C ASN A 103 6.46 -14.83 -9.28
N ILE A 104 6.35 -14.82 -10.61
CA ILE A 104 5.62 -13.79 -11.36
C ILE A 104 4.14 -13.71 -10.98
N GLY A 105 3.46 -14.84 -10.81
CA GLY A 105 2.05 -14.90 -10.42
C GLY A 105 1.81 -14.25 -9.06
N TYR A 106 2.66 -14.54 -8.07
CA TYR A 106 2.63 -13.93 -6.75
C TYR A 106 2.85 -12.41 -6.84
N THR A 107 3.86 -11.99 -7.60
CA THR A 107 4.26 -10.58 -7.74
C THR A 107 3.18 -9.75 -8.41
N LEU A 108 2.57 -10.25 -9.49
CA LEU A 108 1.48 -9.55 -10.18
C LEU A 108 0.23 -9.47 -9.31
N LEU A 109 -0.10 -10.55 -8.60
CA LEU A 109 -1.24 -10.56 -7.69
C LEU A 109 -1.05 -9.59 -6.51
N ALA A 110 0.17 -9.50 -5.97
CA ALA A 110 0.50 -8.52 -4.93
C ALA A 110 0.36 -7.07 -5.42
N PHE A 111 0.65 -6.78 -6.69
CA PHE A 111 0.48 -5.45 -7.27
C PHE A 111 -1.00 -5.01 -7.34
N VAL A 112 -1.95 -5.95 -7.40
CA VAL A 112 -3.39 -5.62 -7.36
C VAL A 112 -3.73 -4.79 -6.11
N THR A 113 -3.14 -5.11 -4.96
CA THR A 113 -3.32 -4.34 -3.72
C THR A 113 -2.81 -2.91 -3.86
N VAL A 114 -1.67 -2.71 -4.52
CA VAL A 114 -1.10 -1.39 -4.80
C VAL A 114 -2.02 -0.60 -5.75
N PHE A 115 -2.53 -1.23 -6.80
CA PHE A 115 -3.48 -0.62 -7.73
C PHE A 115 -4.78 -0.23 -7.02
N LEU A 116 -5.35 -1.10 -6.20
CA LEU A 116 -6.57 -0.80 -5.43
C LEU A 116 -6.37 0.37 -4.46
N SER A 117 -5.15 0.59 -3.95
CA SER A 117 -4.85 1.70 -3.06
C SER A 117 -5.09 3.07 -3.69
N VAL A 118 -5.04 3.19 -5.03
CA VAL A 118 -5.35 4.42 -5.77
C VAL A 118 -6.73 4.96 -5.39
N PHE A 119 -7.69 4.05 -5.14
CA PHE A 119 -9.09 4.35 -4.86
C PHE A 119 -9.43 4.51 -3.37
N LEU A 120 -8.43 4.61 -2.50
CA LEU A 120 -8.69 4.72 -1.05
C LEU A 120 -8.93 6.16 -0.57
N PHE A 121 -8.59 7.17 -1.35
CA PHE A 121 -8.87 8.60 -1.12
C PHE A 121 -8.48 9.11 0.29
N ASP A 122 -7.37 8.61 0.86
CA ASP A 122 -6.94 8.97 2.22
C ASP A 122 -6.71 10.48 2.39
N TYR A 123 -6.14 11.12 1.36
CA TYR A 123 -5.92 12.55 1.32
C TYR A 123 -7.25 13.34 1.41
N PHE A 124 -8.32 12.81 0.79
CA PHE A 124 -9.65 13.41 0.84
C PHE A 124 -10.26 13.34 2.24
N PHE A 125 -10.38 12.12 2.81
CA PHE A 125 -10.97 11.94 4.15
C PHE A 125 -10.16 12.65 5.23
N ARG A 126 -8.84 12.78 5.06
CA ARG A 126 -7.99 13.56 5.93
C ARG A 126 -8.29 15.06 5.79
N GLY A 127 -8.45 15.56 4.57
CA GLY A 127 -8.75 16.98 4.30
C GLY A 127 -10.10 17.44 4.80
N ILE A 128 -11.12 16.57 4.79
CA ILE A 128 -12.45 16.84 5.37
C ILE A 128 -12.55 16.41 6.85
N GLU A 129 -11.44 16.05 7.50
CA GLU A 129 -11.33 15.68 8.91
C GLU A 129 -12.09 14.40 9.31
N LYS A 130 -12.46 13.55 8.36
CA LYS A 130 -13.14 12.27 8.59
C LYS A 130 -12.15 11.10 8.76
N MET A 131 -11.23 11.23 9.72
CA MET A 131 -10.23 10.22 10.04
C MET A 131 -10.81 8.85 10.44
N GLN A 132 -12.08 8.83 10.86
CA GLN A 132 -12.80 7.62 11.25
C GLN A 132 -12.90 6.63 10.08
N VAL A 133 -13.17 7.14 8.87
CA VAL A 133 -13.30 6.34 7.65
C VAL A 133 -11.98 5.63 7.35
N ILE A 134 -10.86 6.35 7.46
CA ILE A 134 -9.52 5.81 7.24
C ILE A 134 -9.22 4.67 8.22
N THR A 135 -9.53 4.89 9.51
CA THR A 135 -9.29 3.88 10.55
C THR A 135 -10.16 2.64 10.35
N LEU A 136 -11.47 2.84 10.13
CA LEU A 136 -12.42 1.73 9.98
C LEU A 136 -12.07 0.84 8.78
N ARG A 137 -11.81 1.45 7.61
CA ARG A 137 -11.44 0.68 6.43
C ARG A 137 -10.10 -0.04 6.58
N PHE A 138 -9.11 0.60 7.25
CA PHE A 138 -7.81 -0.02 7.49
C PHE A 138 -7.95 -1.27 8.38
N VAL A 139 -8.69 -1.16 9.48
CA VAL A 139 -8.96 -2.28 10.40
C VAL A 139 -9.75 -3.38 9.68
N ALA A 140 -10.78 -3.01 8.90
CA ALA A 140 -11.56 -3.98 8.13
C ALA A 140 -10.69 -4.70 7.09
N MET A 141 -9.92 -3.96 6.30
CA MET A 141 -9.01 -4.51 5.27
C MET A 141 -8.03 -5.51 5.88
N ARG A 142 -7.29 -5.08 6.93
CA ARG A 142 -6.27 -5.90 7.57
C ARG A 142 -6.87 -7.04 8.39
N GLY A 143 -7.98 -6.80 9.08
CA GLY A 143 -8.69 -7.82 9.86
C GLY A 143 -9.21 -8.94 8.97
N ILE A 144 -9.87 -8.61 7.86
CA ILE A 144 -10.38 -9.59 6.89
C ILE A 144 -9.21 -10.37 6.26
N ALA A 145 -8.19 -9.67 5.76
CA ALA A 145 -7.03 -10.34 5.16
C ALA A 145 -6.35 -11.29 6.16
N THR A 146 -6.13 -10.85 7.40
CA THR A 146 -5.53 -11.67 8.45
C THR A 146 -6.40 -12.88 8.79
N ALA A 147 -7.70 -12.69 9.04
CA ALA A 147 -8.63 -13.78 9.36
C ALA A 147 -8.68 -14.83 8.23
N LEU A 148 -8.79 -14.37 6.99
CA LEU A 148 -8.79 -15.26 5.83
C LEU A 148 -7.44 -15.98 5.64
N THR A 149 -6.32 -15.32 5.95
CA THR A 149 -5.00 -15.96 5.91
C THR A 149 -4.93 -17.16 6.88
N PHE A 150 -5.45 -17.02 8.09
CA PHE A 150 -5.52 -18.15 9.05
C PHE A 150 -6.41 -19.30 8.57
N ILE A 151 -7.44 -19.01 7.75
CA ILE A 151 -8.40 -20.01 7.27
C ILE A 151 -7.91 -20.72 6.02
N PHE A 152 -7.18 -20.03 5.12
CA PHE A 152 -6.88 -20.56 3.80
C PHE A 152 -5.41 -20.92 3.56
N VAL A 153 -4.47 -20.40 4.34
CA VAL A 153 -3.04 -20.64 4.13
C VAL A 153 -2.55 -21.66 5.13
N HIS A 154 -2.34 -22.91 4.71
CA HIS A 154 -1.91 -24.01 5.59
C HIS A 154 -0.60 -24.67 5.15
N SER A 155 -0.09 -24.34 3.97
CA SER A 155 1.12 -24.94 3.40
C SER A 155 1.81 -24.01 2.39
N ASP A 156 3.02 -24.35 1.97
CA ASP A 156 3.73 -23.62 0.92
C ASP A 156 2.97 -23.57 -0.42
N LYS A 157 2.13 -24.57 -0.69
CA LYS A 157 1.31 -24.59 -1.92
C LYS A 157 0.28 -23.45 -1.94
N ASP A 158 -0.07 -22.96 -0.77
CA ASP A 158 -1.09 -21.93 -0.58
C ASP A 158 -0.51 -20.51 -0.60
N ILE A 159 0.79 -20.35 -0.93
CA ILE A 159 1.47 -19.05 -0.93
C ILE A 159 0.73 -17.98 -1.75
N LEU A 160 0.11 -18.35 -2.88
CA LEU A 160 -0.64 -17.44 -3.71
C LEU A 160 -1.90 -16.87 -3.05
N PHE A 161 -2.44 -17.55 -2.04
CA PHE A 161 -3.55 -17.00 -1.27
C PHE A 161 -3.14 -15.77 -0.47
N VAL A 162 -1.90 -15.64 -0.03
CA VAL A 162 -1.44 -14.48 0.75
C VAL A 162 -1.74 -13.15 0.04
N PRO A 163 -1.25 -12.89 -1.18
CA PRO A 163 -1.54 -11.66 -1.90
C PRO A 163 -3.00 -11.60 -2.39
N LEU A 164 -3.64 -12.74 -2.67
CA LEU A 164 -5.05 -12.78 -3.05
C LEU A 164 -5.95 -12.27 -1.91
N LEU A 165 -5.71 -12.71 -0.69
CA LEU A 165 -6.50 -12.33 0.47
C LEU A 165 -6.22 -10.88 0.89
N ASP A 166 -5.00 -10.39 0.72
CA ASP A 166 -4.68 -8.96 0.84
C ASP A 166 -5.44 -8.12 -0.20
N ALA A 167 -5.57 -8.62 -1.44
CA ALA A 167 -6.35 -7.96 -2.49
C ALA A 167 -7.86 -7.97 -2.18
N VAL A 168 -8.41 -9.08 -1.66
CA VAL A 168 -9.81 -9.16 -1.20
C VAL A 168 -10.07 -8.15 -0.09
N GLY A 169 -9.20 -8.08 0.92
CA GLY A 169 -9.29 -7.08 1.98
C GLY A 169 -9.25 -5.65 1.44
N SER A 170 -8.37 -5.38 0.47
CA SER A 170 -8.26 -4.07 -0.19
C SER A 170 -9.50 -3.74 -1.01
N LEU A 171 -10.11 -4.72 -1.68
CA LEU A 171 -11.36 -4.53 -2.41
C LEU A 171 -12.51 -4.14 -1.47
N VAL A 172 -12.63 -4.80 -0.32
CA VAL A 172 -13.62 -4.42 0.71
C VAL A 172 -13.37 -2.98 1.18
N ALA A 173 -12.12 -2.60 1.41
CA ALA A 173 -11.78 -1.22 1.78
C ALA A 173 -12.21 -0.21 0.71
N VAL A 174 -11.98 -0.52 -0.56
CA VAL A 174 -12.41 0.33 -1.69
C VAL A 174 -13.94 0.47 -1.72
N ILE A 175 -14.69 -0.62 -1.53
CA ILE A 175 -16.16 -0.58 -1.48
C ILE A 175 -16.62 0.34 -0.34
N LEU A 176 -16.05 0.21 0.86
CA LEU A 176 -16.38 1.07 2.00
C LEU A 176 -16.11 2.55 1.70
N VAL A 177 -14.99 2.85 1.05
CA VAL A 177 -14.63 4.20 0.64
C VAL A 177 -15.62 4.78 -0.36
N PHE A 178 -16.03 4.01 -1.39
CA PHE A 178 -17.03 4.49 -2.35
C PHE A 178 -18.40 4.71 -1.73
N VAL A 179 -18.81 3.91 -0.75
CA VAL A 179 -20.04 4.13 0.03
C VAL A 179 -19.96 5.47 0.77
N GLU A 180 -18.82 5.76 1.42
CA GLU A 180 -18.63 7.04 2.13
C GLU A 180 -18.55 8.23 1.17
N LEU A 181 -17.85 8.12 0.02
CA LEU A 181 -17.84 9.17 -1.00
C LEU A 181 -19.24 9.50 -1.52
N LYS A 182 -20.09 8.48 -1.69
CA LYS A 182 -21.48 8.67 -2.10
C LYS A 182 -22.28 9.42 -1.04
N LYS A 183 -22.05 9.19 0.26
CA LYS A 183 -22.68 9.93 1.36
C LYS A 183 -22.26 11.41 1.36
N GLU A 184 -21.03 11.71 0.96
CA GLU A 184 -20.52 13.08 0.82
C GLU A 184 -21.02 13.77 -0.47
N ASN A 185 -21.79 13.09 -1.32
CA ASN A 185 -22.26 13.56 -2.62
C ASN A 185 -21.11 14.00 -3.56
N ILE A 186 -19.92 13.43 -3.42
CA ILE A 186 -18.76 13.77 -4.26
C ILE A 186 -18.85 13.04 -5.61
N LYS A 187 -18.94 13.83 -6.68
CA LYS A 187 -18.84 13.35 -8.05
C LYS A 187 -17.40 13.53 -8.54
N ILE A 188 -16.81 12.48 -9.06
CA ILE A 188 -15.44 12.52 -9.57
C ILE A 188 -15.45 13.17 -10.95
N HIS A 189 -14.88 14.36 -11.06
CA HIS A 189 -14.72 15.08 -12.33
C HIS A 189 -13.26 15.12 -12.73
N PHE A 190 -12.93 14.46 -13.83
CA PHE A 190 -11.59 14.49 -14.40
C PHE A 190 -11.44 15.77 -15.25
N SER A 191 -10.35 16.54 -15.02
CA SER A 191 -10.06 17.70 -15.85
C SER A 191 -9.21 17.29 -17.05
N SER A 192 -7.91 17.43 -16.97
CA SER A 192 -6.99 17.15 -18.05
C SER A 192 -5.70 16.52 -17.53
N VAL A 193 -5.03 15.76 -18.39
CA VAL A 193 -3.71 15.19 -18.08
C VAL A 193 -2.69 16.29 -17.72
N SER A 194 -2.81 17.47 -18.34
CA SER A 194 -1.96 18.62 -18.01
C SER A 194 -2.15 19.09 -16.56
N THR A 195 -3.38 19.04 -16.02
CA THR A 195 -3.67 19.38 -14.63
C THR A 195 -3.08 18.33 -13.69
N ALA A 196 -3.23 17.03 -14.02
CA ALA A 196 -2.62 15.94 -13.28
C ALA A 196 -1.08 16.11 -13.23
N TRP A 197 -0.44 16.49 -14.33
CA TRP A 197 1.00 16.77 -14.36
C TRP A 197 1.42 17.93 -13.45
N LYS A 198 0.64 19.01 -13.41
CA LYS A 198 0.87 20.11 -12.46
C LYS A 198 0.77 19.63 -11.01
N LYS A 199 -0.20 18.75 -10.70
CA LYS A 199 -0.33 18.13 -9.37
C LYS A 199 0.89 17.31 -9.01
N LEU A 200 1.41 16.50 -9.92
CA LEU A 200 2.65 15.75 -9.72
C LEU A 200 3.83 16.67 -9.43
N LYS A 201 4.01 17.72 -10.22
CA LYS A 201 5.10 18.70 -10.01
C LYS A 201 5.03 19.34 -8.61
N ASN A 202 3.84 19.73 -8.18
CA ASN A 202 3.64 20.35 -6.86
C ASN A 202 3.85 19.35 -5.71
N SER A 203 3.57 18.07 -5.94
CA SER A 203 3.72 17.00 -4.94
C SER A 203 5.14 16.45 -4.86
N PHE A 204 6.02 16.75 -5.82
CA PHE A 204 7.36 16.19 -5.92
C PHE A 204 8.22 16.42 -4.68
N VAL A 205 8.14 17.60 -4.05
CA VAL A 205 8.89 17.91 -2.81
C VAL A 205 8.46 16.97 -1.68
N TYR A 206 7.16 16.70 -1.55
CA TYR A 206 6.62 15.78 -0.55
C TYR A 206 6.99 14.33 -0.85
N PHE A 207 7.02 13.96 -2.14
CA PHE A 207 7.51 12.66 -2.59
C PHE A 207 8.97 12.45 -2.22
N ALA A 208 9.85 13.42 -2.53
CA ALA A 208 11.26 13.36 -2.20
C ALA A 208 11.51 13.21 -0.70
N SER A 209 10.75 13.94 0.13
CA SER A 209 10.81 13.83 1.58
C SER A 209 10.38 12.44 2.07
N ASN A 210 9.24 11.92 1.56
CA ASN A 210 8.77 10.58 1.91
C ASN A 210 9.73 9.49 1.42
N MET A 211 10.32 9.67 0.24
CA MET A 211 11.30 8.74 -0.30
C MET A 211 12.53 8.67 0.60
N ALA A 212 13.04 9.82 1.07
CA ALA A 212 14.19 9.86 1.96
C ALA A 212 13.95 9.09 3.28
N THR A 213 12.74 9.13 3.84
CA THR A 213 12.41 8.45 5.10
C THR A 213 12.03 6.97 4.91
N THR A 214 11.27 6.65 3.86
CA THR A 214 10.72 5.29 3.64
C THR A 214 11.70 4.39 2.89
N ALA A 215 12.49 4.96 1.97
CA ALA A 215 13.42 4.21 1.14
C ALA A 215 14.46 3.44 1.97
N PHE A 216 14.99 4.06 3.02
CA PHE A 216 16.00 3.41 3.86
C PHE A 216 15.49 2.14 4.54
N GLY A 217 14.21 2.08 4.95
CA GLY A 217 13.65 0.91 5.61
C GLY A 217 13.54 -0.33 4.71
N ALA A 218 13.13 -0.15 3.47
CA ALA A 218 12.91 -1.25 2.54
C ALA A 218 14.13 -1.53 1.63
N LEU A 219 15.07 -0.57 1.49
CA LEU A 219 16.24 -0.69 0.62
C LEU A 219 17.11 -1.91 0.98
N ASN A 220 17.36 -2.12 2.27
CA ASN A 220 18.14 -3.25 2.74
C ASN A 220 17.53 -4.58 2.31
N THR A 221 16.20 -4.74 2.43
CA THR A 221 15.49 -5.95 2.00
C THR A 221 15.62 -6.17 0.49
N LEU A 222 15.54 -5.11 -0.31
CA LEU A 222 15.72 -5.20 -1.76
C LEU A 222 17.16 -5.58 -2.14
N LEU A 223 18.17 -4.98 -1.48
CA LEU A 223 19.58 -5.31 -1.72
C LEU A 223 19.89 -6.75 -1.34
N ILE A 224 19.43 -7.20 -0.17
CA ILE A 224 19.60 -8.58 0.27
C ILE A 224 19.01 -9.54 -0.77
N GLY A 225 17.77 -9.36 -1.20
CA GLY A 225 17.12 -10.26 -2.14
C GLY A 225 17.57 -10.12 -3.60
N ALA A 226 18.33 -9.05 -3.94
CA ALA A 226 18.99 -8.93 -5.24
C ALA A 226 20.27 -9.75 -5.33
N PHE A 227 20.98 -9.96 -4.21
CA PHE A 227 22.31 -10.59 -4.18
C PHE A 227 22.33 -11.92 -3.42
N LEU A 228 21.37 -12.18 -2.54
CA LEU A 228 21.32 -13.33 -1.65
C LEU A 228 20.03 -14.16 -1.86
N PRO A 229 20.02 -15.45 -1.43
CA PRO A 229 18.83 -16.29 -1.50
C PRO A 229 17.64 -15.75 -0.71
N ALA A 230 16.43 -16.21 -1.04
CA ALA A 230 15.20 -15.84 -0.36
C ALA A 230 15.22 -16.16 1.15
N THR A 231 15.96 -17.18 1.56
CA THR A 231 16.14 -17.54 2.98
C THR A 231 16.77 -16.42 3.80
N GLU A 232 17.76 -15.72 3.26
CA GLU A 232 18.40 -14.58 3.95
C GLU A 232 17.45 -13.39 4.06
N VAL A 233 16.63 -13.16 3.04
CA VAL A 233 15.56 -12.17 3.08
C VAL A 233 14.55 -12.50 4.18
N ALA A 234 14.23 -13.78 4.38
CA ALA A 234 13.32 -14.21 5.42
C ALA A 234 13.85 -13.86 6.81
N TYR A 235 15.09 -14.27 7.13
CA TYR A 235 15.72 -13.98 8.42
C TYR A 235 15.80 -12.47 8.68
N TRP A 236 16.27 -11.70 7.70
CA TRP A 236 16.32 -10.25 7.79
C TRP A 236 14.96 -9.63 8.07
N SER A 237 13.92 -10.06 7.34
CA SER A 237 12.58 -9.49 7.46
C SER A 237 11.93 -9.79 8.82
N VAL A 238 12.13 -10.98 9.36
CA VAL A 238 11.67 -11.33 10.73
C VAL A 238 12.33 -10.43 11.76
N CYS A 239 13.66 -10.27 11.71
CA CYS A 239 14.40 -9.41 12.62
C CYS A 239 13.90 -7.95 12.54
N MET A 240 13.75 -7.41 11.33
CA MET A 240 13.30 -6.04 11.13
C MET A 240 11.85 -5.82 11.58
N GLN A 241 10.98 -6.81 11.40
CA GLN A 241 9.59 -6.73 11.87
C GLN A 241 9.50 -6.72 13.41
N LEU A 242 10.31 -7.51 14.09
CA LEU A 242 10.38 -7.50 15.56
C LEU A 242 10.95 -6.17 16.08
N ILE A 243 12.04 -5.67 15.48
CA ILE A 243 12.61 -4.37 15.83
C ILE A 243 11.60 -3.25 15.62
N GLY A 244 10.89 -3.25 14.48
CA GLY A 244 9.86 -2.26 14.17
C GLY A 244 8.69 -2.28 15.16
N ALA A 245 8.29 -3.46 15.63
CA ALA A 245 7.27 -3.60 16.67
C ALA A 245 7.70 -2.95 17.99
N VAL A 246 8.96 -3.18 18.43
CA VAL A 246 9.52 -2.55 19.63
C VAL A 246 9.63 -1.04 19.48
N GLN A 247 10.13 -0.56 18.33
CA GLN A 247 10.27 0.89 18.07
C GLN A 247 8.94 1.65 18.07
N THR A 248 7.84 0.97 17.73
CA THR A 248 6.51 1.61 17.69
C THR A 248 5.86 1.71 19.07
N MET A 249 6.42 1.03 20.09
CA MET A 249 5.95 1.07 21.47
C MET A 249 6.54 2.25 22.28
N TYR A 250 7.59 2.90 21.75
CA TYR A 250 8.23 4.10 22.30
C TYR A 250 7.85 5.33 21.47
#